data_f6b207cc079db7b08382382324514f77
#
_entry.id   f6b207cc079db7b08382382324514f77
#
_cell.length_a   1.000
_cell.length_b   1.000
_cell.length_c   1.000
_cell.angle_alpha   90.00
_cell.angle_beta   90.00
_cell.angle_gamma   90.00
#
_symmetry.space_group_name_H-M   'P 1'
#
loop_
_entity.id
_entity.type
_entity.pdbx_description
1 polymer ?
#
loop_
_entity_poly.entity_id
_entity_poly.type
_entity_poly.pdbx_seq_one_letter_code
_entity_poly.pdbx_strand_id
1 'polypeptide(L)'
;MQKPWLSSYPPGVAHDIDPDTFLSLSQLLEQSFRQNADRPFSVCMERWMTYGQLDQYSTAFGAWLQEKNLASDARVAIMLPNIPQFPITMSGILRAGMICVNVNPLYTARELLHQLKDSEATAIVILENFAHILEEVIDQTQIQTVVVASMGDILGFFYGRWITFAVRHLARMVPAFELPLSAPNGKQRHIVSFKDALDKGESLRLKPSTTNLKSIAFLQYTGGTTGLSKGAILTHRNIIAAILQAENWFTPALARIHDIKTSNTVAALPLYHIFALTLCFLTIRWGAHITMIPNPRDIPKFVDILKRRPFHLLPAVNTLFNALLQNPQFKSIDFSNMCVSQAGGMAASIGTAKHWEKITGSVMIEGWGMSET
;
A
#
# COMPACT_ATOMS: atom_id res chain seq x y z
N MET A 1 10.87 -29.87 -18.61
CA MET A 1 11.67 -29.92 -17.36
C MET A 1 10.77 -30.51 -16.29
N GLN A 2 11.21 -31.54 -15.55
CA GLN A 2 10.42 -32.07 -14.44
C GLN A 2 10.36 -31.02 -13.33
N LYS A 3 9.16 -30.82 -12.76
CA LYS A 3 8.89 -29.86 -11.66
C LYS A 3 8.74 -30.64 -10.34
N PRO A 4 9.83 -31.13 -9.71
CA PRO A 4 9.75 -32.05 -8.57
C PRO A 4 9.08 -31.42 -7.34
N TRP A 5 9.10 -30.10 -7.21
CA TRP A 5 8.47 -29.36 -6.11
C TRP A 5 6.94 -29.46 -6.10
N LEU A 6 6.29 -29.81 -7.23
CA LEU A 6 4.83 -29.92 -7.30
C LEU A 6 4.29 -31.02 -6.39
N SER A 7 5.08 -32.06 -6.11
CA SER A 7 4.70 -33.12 -5.17
C SER A 7 4.55 -32.62 -3.71
N SER A 8 5.12 -31.45 -3.40
CA SER A 8 5.06 -30.82 -2.08
C SER A 8 3.95 -29.77 -1.96
N TYR A 9 3.18 -29.55 -3.02
CA TYR A 9 2.05 -28.61 -2.95
C TYR A 9 0.93 -29.17 -2.09
N PRO A 10 0.35 -28.34 -1.20
CA PRO A 10 -0.81 -28.77 -0.41
C PRO A 10 -2.00 -29.12 -1.32
N PRO A 11 -2.89 -30.02 -0.89
CA PRO A 11 -4.12 -30.27 -1.59
C PRO A 11 -4.94 -29.00 -1.82
N GLY A 12 -5.44 -28.80 -3.03
CA GLY A 12 -6.22 -27.62 -3.42
C GLY A 12 -5.41 -26.45 -3.94
N VAL A 13 -4.08 -26.50 -3.89
CA VAL A 13 -3.20 -25.50 -4.53
C VAL A 13 -2.96 -25.92 -5.98
N ALA A 14 -3.37 -25.08 -6.93
CA ALA A 14 -3.17 -25.34 -8.36
C ALA A 14 -1.67 -25.26 -8.72
N HIS A 15 -1.26 -26.09 -9.68
CA HIS A 15 0.15 -26.17 -10.11
C HIS A 15 0.60 -24.96 -10.93
N ASP A 16 -0.35 -24.23 -11.51
CA ASP A 16 -0.08 -23.07 -12.36
C ASP A 16 -1.17 -22.01 -12.19
N ILE A 17 -0.87 -20.79 -12.59
CA ILE A 17 -1.81 -19.66 -12.62
C ILE A 17 -1.86 -19.09 -14.02
N ASP A 18 -2.97 -18.44 -14.39
CA ASP A 18 -3.09 -17.71 -15.65
C ASP A 18 -3.00 -16.20 -15.42
N PRO A 19 -1.81 -15.58 -15.57
CA PRO A 19 -1.63 -14.15 -15.37
C PRO A 19 -2.29 -13.29 -16.45
N ASP A 20 -2.78 -13.90 -17.54
CA ASP A 20 -3.43 -13.21 -18.65
C ASP A 20 -4.97 -13.11 -18.45
N THR A 21 -5.46 -13.53 -17.28
CA THR A 21 -6.88 -13.39 -16.85
C THR A 21 -7.39 -11.94 -16.89
N PHE A 22 -6.50 -10.96 -16.69
CA PHE A 22 -6.79 -9.54 -16.76
C PHE A 22 -5.93 -8.86 -17.82
N LEU A 23 -6.46 -7.81 -18.46
CA LEU A 23 -5.73 -7.03 -19.44
C LEU A 23 -4.73 -6.07 -18.79
N SER A 24 -5.00 -5.66 -17.55
CA SER A 24 -4.16 -4.77 -16.75
C SER A 24 -4.57 -4.77 -15.28
N LEU A 25 -3.76 -4.20 -14.39
CA LEU A 25 -4.15 -3.94 -12.99
C LEU A 25 -5.33 -2.97 -12.90
N SER A 26 -5.43 -2.00 -13.81
CA SER A 26 -6.58 -1.08 -13.85
C SER A 26 -7.88 -1.83 -14.04
N GLN A 27 -7.92 -2.81 -14.94
CA GLN A 27 -9.09 -3.65 -15.14
C GLN A 27 -9.44 -4.48 -13.90
N LEU A 28 -8.44 -5.09 -13.23
CA LEU A 28 -8.64 -5.82 -11.97
C LEU A 28 -9.27 -4.91 -10.91
N LEU A 29 -8.73 -3.71 -10.73
CA LEU A 29 -9.23 -2.72 -9.76
C LEU A 29 -10.67 -2.32 -10.07
N GLU A 30 -10.96 -1.92 -11.31
CA GLU A 30 -12.29 -1.47 -11.73
C GLU A 30 -13.35 -2.56 -11.62
N GLN A 31 -12.99 -3.80 -11.96
CA GLN A 31 -13.88 -4.94 -11.79
C GLN A 31 -14.21 -5.16 -10.31
N SER A 32 -13.20 -5.14 -9.46
CA SER A 32 -13.35 -5.33 -8.01
C SER A 32 -14.18 -4.21 -7.37
N PHE A 33 -13.92 -2.96 -7.74
CA PHE A 33 -14.65 -1.80 -7.22
C PHE A 33 -16.13 -1.88 -7.57
N ARG A 34 -16.48 -2.18 -8.83
CA ARG A 34 -17.86 -2.32 -9.28
C ARG A 34 -18.60 -3.48 -8.61
N GLN A 35 -17.93 -4.61 -8.43
CA GLN A 35 -18.54 -5.81 -7.84
C GLN A 35 -18.78 -5.68 -6.33
N ASN A 36 -18.09 -4.79 -5.66
CA ASN A 36 -18.09 -4.68 -4.21
C ASN A 36 -18.39 -3.25 -3.71
N ALA A 37 -18.99 -2.38 -4.52
CA ALA A 37 -19.12 -0.94 -4.27
C ALA A 37 -19.60 -0.59 -2.85
N ASP A 38 -20.63 -1.27 -2.35
CA ASP A 38 -21.23 -1.02 -1.03
C ASP A 38 -20.47 -1.69 0.13
N ARG A 39 -19.47 -2.52 -0.18
CA ARG A 39 -18.72 -3.24 0.85
C ARG A 39 -17.62 -2.37 1.47
N PRO A 40 -17.28 -2.59 2.75
CA PRO A 40 -16.13 -1.93 3.36
C PRO A 40 -14.84 -2.42 2.70
N PHE A 41 -13.99 -1.48 2.29
CA PHE A 41 -12.65 -1.75 1.79
C PHE A 41 -11.59 -1.58 2.88
N SER A 42 -11.60 -0.49 3.60
CA SER A 42 -10.59 -0.23 4.62
C SER A 42 -11.12 0.42 5.86
N VAL A 43 -10.44 0.17 6.97
CA VAL A 43 -10.62 0.93 8.20
C VAL A 43 -9.27 1.50 8.64
N CYS A 44 -9.26 2.79 8.95
CA CYS A 44 -8.10 3.51 9.49
C CYS A 44 -8.59 4.52 10.53
N MET A 45 -7.98 4.55 11.73
CA MET A 45 -8.37 5.48 12.80
C MET A 45 -9.90 5.51 13.03
N GLU A 46 -10.54 4.34 13.12
CA GLU A 46 -11.99 4.16 13.34
C GLU A 46 -12.89 4.68 12.20
N ARG A 47 -12.32 5.03 11.04
CA ARG A 47 -13.09 5.44 9.87
C ARG A 47 -13.02 4.42 8.75
N TRP A 48 -14.19 4.05 8.29
CA TRP A 48 -14.37 3.11 7.20
C TRP A 48 -14.42 3.83 5.86
N MET A 49 -13.86 3.21 4.85
CA MET A 49 -14.00 3.58 3.45
C MET A 49 -14.52 2.37 2.68
N THR A 50 -15.53 2.58 1.83
CA THR A 50 -16.09 1.53 0.98
C THR A 50 -15.31 1.39 -0.33
N TYR A 51 -15.55 0.31 -1.07
CA TYR A 51 -15.02 0.14 -2.43
C TYR A 51 -15.55 1.22 -3.39
N GLY A 52 -16.82 1.62 -3.26
CA GLY A 52 -17.39 2.71 -4.04
C GLY A 52 -16.69 4.06 -3.78
N GLN A 53 -16.35 4.34 -2.53
CA GLN A 53 -15.56 5.53 -2.20
C GLN A 53 -14.13 5.44 -2.74
N LEU A 54 -13.49 4.26 -2.67
CA LEU A 54 -12.18 4.05 -3.28
C LEU A 54 -12.22 4.26 -4.79
N ASP A 55 -13.27 3.77 -5.46
CA ASP A 55 -13.50 3.99 -6.89
C ASP A 55 -13.66 5.48 -7.21
N GLN A 56 -14.54 6.19 -6.49
CA GLN A 56 -14.78 7.62 -6.67
C GLN A 56 -13.50 8.43 -6.49
N TYR A 57 -12.79 8.25 -5.36
CA TYR A 57 -11.59 9.02 -5.06
C TYR A 57 -10.44 8.70 -6.02
N SER A 58 -10.24 7.43 -6.38
CA SER A 58 -9.19 7.07 -7.33
C SER A 58 -9.51 7.52 -8.76
N THR A 59 -10.79 7.57 -9.15
CA THR A 59 -11.24 8.17 -10.42
C THR A 59 -10.94 9.66 -10.44
N ALA A 60 -11.33 10.39 -9.40
CA ALA A 60 -11.08 11.81 -9.28
C ALA A 60 -9.57 12.12 -9.30
N PHE A 61 -8.80 11.40 -8.52
CA PHE A 61 -7.35 11.59 -8.46
C PHE A 61 -6.67 11.29 -9.80
N GLY A 62 -7.04 10.20 -10.46
CA GLY A 62 -6.51 9.83 -11.78
C GLY A 62 -6.88 10.85 -12.87
N ALA A 63 -8.13 11.34 -12.89
CA ALA A 63 -8.58 12.38 -13.81
C ALA A 63 -7.83 13.69 -13.61
N TRP A 64 -7.60 14.06 -12.34
CA TRP A 64 -6.82 15.24 -12.00
C TRP A 64 -5.35 15.12 -12.45
N LEU A 65 -4.71 13.95 -12.28
CA LEU A 65 -3.36 13.70 -12.78
C LEU A 65 -3.27 13.85 -14.31
N GLN A 66 -4.24 13.29 -15.03
CA GLN A 66 -4.28 13.41 -16.50
C GLN A 66 -4.45 14.87 -16.97
N GLU A 67 -5.15 15.70 -16.20
CA GLU A 67 -5.34 17.12 -16.50
C GLU A 67 -4.03 17.93 -16.31
N LYS A 68 -3.06 17.43 -15.52
CA LYS A 68 -1.76 18.09 -15.31
C LYS A 68 -0.79 17.97 -16.50
N ASN A 69 -1.23 17.43 -17.63
CA ASN A 69 -0.41 17.24 -18.83
C ASN A 69 0.88 16.46 -18.58
N LEU A 70 0.85 15.54 -17.63
CA LEU A 70 1.91 14.58 -17.42
C LEU A 70 1.92 13.57 -18.59
N ALA A 71 3.09 13.04 -18.93
CA ALA A 71 3.20 11.98 -19.94
C ALA A 71 2.36 10.75 -19.55
N SER A 72 1.91 9.98 -20.54
CA SER A 72 1.08 8.78 -20.30
C SER A 72 1.80 7.69 -19.49
N ASP A 73 3.13 7.74 -19.46
CA ASP A 73 4.01 6.85 -18.67
C ASP A 73 4.74 7.61 -17.55
N ALA A 74 4.21 8.77 -17.15
CA ALA A 74 4.80 9.59 -16.09
C ALA A 74 4.97 8.77 -14.80
N ARG A 75 6.12 8.96 -14.15
CA ARG A 75 6.43 8.31 -12.89
C ARG A 75 5.97 9.20 -11.74
N VAL A 76 5.06 8.67 -10.94
CA VAL A 76 4.47 9.37 -9.78
C VAL A 76 4.93 8.72 -8.49
N ALA A 77 5.72 9.43 -7.71
CA ALA A 77 6.22 8.96 -6.43
C ALA A 77 5.12 8.97 -5.36
N ILE A 78 5.06 7.92 -4.53
CA ILE A 78 4.12 7.78 -3.41
C ILE A 78 4.91 7.65 -2.12
N MET A 79 4.97 8.72 -1.33
CA MET A 79 5.67 8.77 -0.03
C MET A 79 4.64 8.87 1.10
N LEU A 80 3.87 7.81 1.27
CA LEU A 80 2.76 7.70 2.22
C LEU A 80 2.92 6.45 3.11
N PRO A 81 2.58 6.53 4.41
CA PRO A 81 2.45 5.35 5.27
C PRO A 81 1.14 4.60 4.97
N ASN A 82 0.79 3.63 5.82
CA ASN A 82 -0.45 2.85 5.70
C ASN A 82 -1.69 3.68 6.10
N ILE A 83 -2.12 4.54 5.21
CA ILE A 83 -3.30 5.41 5.33
C ILE A 83 -4.19 5.30 4.09
N PRO A 84 -5.48 5.66 4.15
CA PRO A 84 -6.41 5.51 3.02
C PRO A 84 -5.97 6.21 1.73
N GLN A 85 -5.19 7.28 1.85
CA GLN A 85 -4.65 8.01 0.70
C GLN A 85 -3.70 7.14 -0.15
N PHE A 86 -3.02 6.14 0.44
CA PHE A 86 -2.11 5.28 -0.32
C PHE A 86 -2.85 4.47 -1.40
N PRO A 87 -3.85 3.63 -1.10
CA PRO A 87 -4.57 2.88 -2.13
C PRO A 87 -5.36 3.78 -3.08
N ILE A 88 -5.86 4.94 -2.65
CA ILE A 88 -6.50 5.93 -3.54
C ILE A 88 -5.49 6.42 -4.58
N THR A 89 -4.32 6.87 -4.12
CA THR A 89 -3.24 7.39 -4.98
C THR A 89 -2.75 6.32 -5.95
N MET A 90 -2.41 5.14 -5.45
CA MET A 90 -1.95 4.01 -6.25
C MET A 90 -2.97 3.64 -7.35
N SER A 91 -4.23 3.47 -6.97
CA SER A 91 -5.29 3.12 -7.92
C SER A 91 -5.51 4.21 -8.95
N GLY A 92 -5.47 5.48 -8.54
CA GLY A 92 -5.62 6.63 -9.44
C GLY A 92 -4.47 6.74 -10.46
N ILE A 93 -3.22 6.53 -10.03
CA ILE A 93 -2.04 6.54 -10.90
C ILE A 93 -2.15 5.43 -11.95
N LEU A 94 -2.43 4.20 -11.53
CA LEU A 94 -2.57 3.04 -12.44
C LEU A 94 -3.70 3.25 -13.44
N ARG A 95 -4.86 3.75 -12.99
CA ARG A 95 -6.02 4.02 -13.84
C ARG A 95 -5.79 5.20 -14.79
N ALA A 96 -4.95 6.15 -14.41
CA ALA A 96 -4.51 7.24 -15.30
C ALA A 96 -3.50 6.76 -16.37
N GLY A 97 -3.02 5.52 -16.27
CA GLY A 97 -2.02 4.95 -17.20
C GLY A 97 -0.58 5.28 -16.85
N MET A 98 -0.34 5.79 -15.64
CA MET A 98 0.97 6.23 -15.16
C MET A 98 1.63 5.16 -14.29
N ILE A 99 2.90 5.37 -13.93
CA ILE A 99 3.76 4.43 -13.20
C ILE A 99 3.87 4.86 -11.74
N CYS A 100 3.60 3.93 -10.82
CA CYS A 100 3.80 4.15 -9.39
C CYS A 100 5.28 3.98 -9.02
N VAL A 101 5.83 4.93 -8.27
CA VAL A 101 7.16 4.84 -7.67
C VAL A 101 6.99 4.84 -6.15
N ASN A 102 7.04 3.66 -5.53
CA ASN A 102 6.85 3.55 -4.10
C ASN A 102 8.09 4.06 -3.36
N VAL A 103 7.89 5.00 -2.42
CA VAL A 103 8.95 5.64 -1.64
C VAL A 103 8.77 5.33 -0.17
N ASN A 104 9.85 4.97 0.51
CA ASN A 104 9.85 4.79 1.95
C ASN A 104 9.72 6.17 2.66
N PRO A 105 8.64 6.42 3.43
CA PRO A 105 8.46 7.68 4.15
C PRO A 105 9.56 8.02 5.17
N LEU A 106 10.37 7.02 5.54
CA LEU A 106 11.46 7.19 6.51
C LEU A 106 12.83 7.43 5.83
N TYR A 107 12.85 7.66 4.53
CA TYR A 107 14.09 8.01 3.85
C TYR A 107 14.66 9.34 4.31
N THR A 108 15.98 9.40 4.36
CA THR A 108 16.72 10.66 4.47
C THR A 108 16.61 11.47 3.18
N ALA A 109 16.93 12.75 3.23
CA ALA A 109 16.95 13.62 2.04
C ALA A 109 17.84 13.05 0.92
N ARG A 110 19.00 12.47 1.27
CA ARG A 110 19.92 11.84 0.29
C ARG A 110 19.29 10.62 -0.40
N GLU A 111 18.61 9.77 0.34
CA GLU A 111 17.95 8.57 -0.21
C GLU A 111 16.77 8.96 -1.10
N LEU A 112 15.97 9.95 -0.66
CA LEU A 112 14.87 10.49 -1.44
C LEU A 112 15.37 11.12 -2.74
N LEU A 113 16.42 11.94 -2.67
CA LEU A 113 17.03 12.55 -3.85
C LEU A 113 17.48 11.51 -4.87
N HIS A 114 18.19 10.48 -4.39
CA HIS A 114 18.64 9.38 -5.25
C HIS A 114 17.47 8.73 -5.98
N GLN A 115 16.42 8.33 -5.23
CA GLN A 115 15.28 7.63 -5.81
C GLN A 115 14.50 8.52 -6.79
N LEU A 116 14.27 9.79 -6.47
CA LEU A 116 13.55 10.70 -7.35
C LEU A 116 14.31 11.00 -8.65
N LYS A 117 15.65 11.07 -8.61
CA LYS A 117 16.48 11.22 -9.79
C LYS A 117 16.53 9.97 -10.64
N ASP A 118 16.78 8.82 -10.02
CA ASP A 118 16.93 7.53 -10.72
C ASP A 118 15.61 7.07 -11.36
N SER A 119 14.48 7.28 -10.66
CA SER A 119 13.16 7.00 -11.21
C SER A 119 12.66 8.02 -12.23
N GLU A 120 13.32 9.19 -12.34
CA GLU A 120 12.86 10.33 -13.14
C GLU A 120 11.41 10.72 -12.83
N ALA A 121 11.01 10.63 -11.54
CA ALA A 121 9.67 10.98 -11.12
C ALA A 121 9.37 12.46 -11.41
N THR A 122 8.22 12.73 -12.00
CA THR A 122 7.76 14.09 -12.35
C THR A 122 6.67 14.61 -11.41
N ALA A 123 6.05 13.71 -10.64
CA ALA A 123 5.09 14.05 -9.61
C ALA A 123 5.36 13.26 -8.33
N ILE A 124 4.93 13.80 -7.19
CA ILE A 124 5.00 13.14 -5.89
C ILE A 124 3.75 13.40 -5.07
N VAL A 125 3.24 12.36 -4.42
CA VAL A 125 2.24 12.45 -3.36
C VAL A 125 2.94 12.15 -2.04
N ILE A 126 2.94 13.10 -1.13
CA ILE A 126 3.72 13.04 0.11
C ILE A 126 2.86 13.43 1.31
N LEU A 127 3.02 12.72 2.42
CA LEU A 127 2.40 13.14 3.68
C LEU A 127 3.13 14.36 4.24
N GLU A 128 2.40 15.35 4.74
CA GLU A 128 2.94 16.61 5.26
C GLU A 128 4.03 16.43 6.32
N ASN A 129 3.98 15.31 7.07
CA ASN A 129 4.98 14.95 8.07
C ASN A 129 6.39 14.80 7.49
N PHE A 130 6.51 14.54 6.20
CA PHE A 130 7.78 14.28 5.49
C PHE A 130 8.09 15.34 4.44
N ALA A 131 7.24 16.38 4.29
CA ALA A 131 7.39 17.39 3.25
C ALA A 131 8.67 18.22 3.41
N HIS A 132 9.16 18.41 4.64
CA HIS A 132 10.45 19.05 4.91
C HIS A 132 11.64 18.32 4.28
N ILE A 133 11.58 16.97 4.18
CA ILE A 133 12.63 16.18 3.53
C ILE A 133 12.63 16.44 2.01
N LEU A 134 11.43 16.59 1.42
CA LEU A 134 11.31 16.94 0.01
C LEU A 134 11.81 18.35 -0.28
N GLU A 135 11.54 19.32 0.61
CA GLU A 135 12.02 20.69 0.51
C GLU A 135 13.53 20.75 0.33
N GLU A 136 14.30 19.97 1.08
CA GLU A 136 15.76 19.92 1.01
C GLU A 136 16.31 19.51 -0.37
N VAL A 137 15.52 18.77 -1.15
CA VAL A 137 16.02 18.12 -2.38
C VAL A 137 15.24 18.42 -3.64
N ILE A 138 14.05 19.00 -3.55
CA ILE A 138 13.14 19.16 -4.69
C ILE A 138 13.75 19.91 -5.85
N ASP A 139 14.59 20.91 -5.59
CA ASP A 139 15.27 21.73 -6.62
C ASP A 139 16.30 20.96 -7.43
N GLN A 140 16.73 19.81 -6.94
CA GLN A 140 17.66 18.92 -7.61
C GLN A 140 16.94 17.81 -8.39
N THR A 141 15.62 17.80 -8.44
CA THR A 141 14.77 16.76 -9.03
C THR A 141 14.00 17.29 -10.25
N GLN A 142 13.30 16.37 -10.94
CA GLN A 142 12.40 16.73 -12.05
C GLN A 142 10.95 16.91 -11.60
N ILE A 143 10.68 16.94 -10.28
CA ILE A 143 9.34 17.07 -9.74
C ILE A 143 8.70 18.41 -10.14
N GLN A 144 7.57 18.35 -10.83
CA GLN A 144 6.76 19.49 -11.25
C GLN A 144 5.42 19.54 -10.53
N THR A 145 4.90 18.39 -10.08
CA THR A 145 3.62 18.29 -9.38
C THR A 145 3.83 17.69 -8.00
N VAL A 146 3.39 18.41 -6.96
CA VAL A 146 3.44 17.94 -5.58
C VAL A 146 2.03 17.94 -4.99
N VAL A 147 1.62 16.79 -4.49
CA VAL A 147 0.36 16.64 -3.75
C VAL A 147 0.69 16.38 -2.29
N VAL A 148 0.34 17.33 -1.43
CA VAL A 148 0.59 17.20 0.02
C VAL A 148 -0.66 16.64 0.68
N ALA A 149 -0.54 15.44 1.25
CA ALA A 149 -1.59 14.78 2.01
C ALA A 149 -1.47 15.09 3.51
N SER A 150 -2.60 15.19 4.19
CA SER A 150 -2.68 15.26 5.66
C SER A 150 -3.34 14.01 6.22
N MET A 151 -2.98 13.62 7.45
CA MET A 151 -3.54 12.41 8.09
C MET A 151 -5.08 12.39 8.12
N GLY A 152 -5.70 13.56 8.18
CA GLY A 152 -7.14 13.69 8.32
C GLY A 152 -7.94 13.78 7.01
N ASP A 153 -7.31 13.86 5.82
CA ASP A 153 -7.99 14.22 4.56
C ASP A 153 -9.20 13.34 4.22
N ILE A 154 -9.12 12.03 4.50
CA ILE A 154 -10.15 11.03 4.15
C ILE A 154 -10.97 10.58 5.38
N LEU A 155 -10.77 11.19 6.54
CA LEU A 155 -11.42 10.75 7.78
C LEU A 155 -12.75 11.47 8.05
N GLY A 156 -13.29 12.21 7.07
CA GLY A 156 -14.50 13.01 7.20
C GLY A 156 -14.26 14.42 7.75
N PHE A 157 -15.22 15.33 7.53
CA PHE A 157 -15.00 16.75 7.73
C PHE A 157 -14.56 17.14 9.15
N PHE A 158 -15.35 16.82 10.17
CA PHE A 158 -15.03 17.22 11.57
C PHE A 158 -13.88 16.41 12.16
N TYR A 159 -13.95 15.09 12.05
CA TYR A 159 -12.95 14.21 12.64
C TYR A 159 -11.61 14.34 11.94
N GLY A 160 -11.60 14.46 10.60
CA GLY A 160 -10.38 14.67 9.84
C GLY A 160 -9.69 15.99 10.19
N ARG A 161 -10.45 17.09 10.32
CA ARG A 161 -9.89 18.39 10.76
C ARG A 161 -9.30 18.31 12.18
N TRP A 162 -9.99 17.60 13.08
CA TRP A 162 -9.48 17.36 14.43
C TRP A 162 -8.16 16.55 14.42
N ILE A 163 -8.11 15.46 13.66
CA ILE A 163 -6.88 14.65 13.53
C ILE A 163 -5.75 15.48 12.96
N THR A 164 -5.97 16.22 11.88
CA THR A 164 -4.95 17.10 11.30
C THR A 164 -4.47 18.13 12.30
N PHE A 165 -5.36 18.78 13.03
CA PHE A 165 -5.00 19.71 14.09
C PHE A 165 -4.17 19.02 15.20
N ALA A 166 -4.61 17.87 15.68
CA ALA A 166 -3.91 17.11 16.71
C ALA A 166 -2.50 16.69 16.28
N VAL A 167 -2.34 16.22 15.04
CA VAL A 167 -1.03 15.82 14.49
C VAL A 167 -0.09 17.03 14.33
N ARG A 168 -0.60 18.15 13.84
CA ARG A 168 0.20 19.37 13.63
C ARG A 168 0.57 20.06 14.94
N HIS A 169 -0.39 20.29 15.82
CA HIS A 169 -0.24 21.21 16.95
C HIS A 169 -0.08 20.52 18.31
N LEU A 170 -0.77 19.41 18.57
CA LEU A 170 -0.67 18.69 19.83
C LEU A 170 0.51 17.71 19.82
N ALA A 171 0.59 16.86 18.82
CA ALA A 171 1.67 15.89 18.70
C ALA A 171 2.94 16.48 18.07
N ARG A 172 2.85 17.65 17.42
CA ARG A 172 3.96 18.35 16.75
C ARG A 172 4.74 17.44 15.80
N MET A 173 4.02 16.59 15.05
CA MET A 173 4.61 15.60 14.15
C MET A 173 4.82 16.14 12.73
N VAL A 174 4.46 17.38 12.47
CA VAL A 174 4.66 18.03 11.16
C VAL A 174 5.69 19.15 11.35
N PRO A 175 6.95 18.95 10.94
CA PRO A 175 7.93 20.01 10.86
C PRO A 175 7.47 21.12 9.89
N ALA A 176 7.91 22.35 10.14
CA ALA A 176 7.66 23.43 9.17
C ALA A 176 8.35 23.12 7.85
N PHE A 177 7.70 23.44 6.75
CA PHE A 177 8.25 23.30 5.40
C PHE A 177 7.67 24.38 4.47
N GLU A 178 8.47 24.77 3.47
CA GLU A 178 8.08 25.69 2.43
C GLU A 178 8.56 25.16 1.08
N LEU A 179 7.64 24.63 0.28
CA LEU A 179 7.97 24.05 -1.03
C LEU A 179 8.04 25.17 -2.09
N PRO A 180 9.14 25.30 -2.83
CA PRO A 180 9.31 26.36 -3.82
C PRO A 180 8.35 26.17 -5.01
N LEU A 181 7.60 27.23 -5.34
CA LEU A 181 6.64 27.26 -6.45
C LEU A 181 7.31 27.24 -7.82
N SER A 182 8.57 27.60 -7.92
CA SER A 182 9.32 27.61 -9.15
C SER A 182 10.53 26.66 -9.08
N ALA A 183 10.74 25.87 -10.12
CA ALA A 183 11.95 25.07 -10.26
C ALA A 183 13.14 25.95 -10.71
N PRO A 184 14.40 25.53 -10.49
CA PRO A 184 15.59 26.29 -10.92
C PRO A 184 15.64 26.60 -12.42
N ASN A 185 14.97 25.79 -13.25
CA ASN A 185 14.84 26.03 -14.69
C ASN A 185 13.72 27.01 -15.08
N GLY A 186 13.11 27.69 -14.10
CA GLY A 186 12.03 28.65 -14.30
C GLY A 186 10.63 28.06 -14.50
N LYS A 187 10.49 26.72 -14.55
CA LYS A 187 9.17 26.11 -14.67
C LYS A 187 8.39 26.23 -13.35
N GLN A 188 7.13 26.56 -13.45
CA GLN A 188 6.21 26.61 -12.30
C GLN A 188 5.89 25.18 -11.84
N ARG A 189 5.90 24.97 -10.51
CA ARG A 189 5.43 23.74 -9.86
C ARG A 189 3.96 23.86 -9.48
N HIS A 190 3.24 22.75 -9.64
CA HIS A 190 1.88 22.60 -9.14
C HIS A 190 1.93 21.97 -7.76
N ILE A 191 1.74 22.77 -6.72
CA ILE A 191 1.67 22.32 -5.32
C ILE A 191 0.24 22.45 -4.85
N VAL A 192 -0.38 21.34 -4.45
CA VAL A 192 -1.78 21.29 -4.02
C VAL A 192 -1.96 20.38 -2.83
N SER A 193 -3.03 20.58 -2.04
CA SER A 193 -3.43 19.59 -1.05
C SER A 193 -4.05 18.36 -1.71
N PHE A 194 -3.97 17.20 -1.05
CA PHE A 194 -4.61 15.98 -1.53
C PHE A 194 -6.12 16.16 -1.71
N LYS A 195 -6.74 16.87 -0.78
CA LYS A 195 -8.16 17.19 -0.85
C LYS A 195 -8.51 18.05 -2.06
N ASP A 196 -7.75 19.12 -2.32
CA ASP A 196 -7.99 19.99 -3.50
C ASP A 196 -7.79 19.23 -4.81
N ALA A 197 -6.86 18.27 -4.85
CA ALA A 197 -6.68 17.42 -6.02
C ALA A 197 -7.90 16.52 -6.26
N LEU A 198 -8.50 15.95 -5.20
CA LEU A 198 -9.74 15.18 -5.28
C LEU A 198 -10.93 16.07 -5.69
N ASP A 199 -11.14 17.17 -4.99
CA ASP A 199 -12.28 18.10 -5.23
C ASP A 199 -12.28 18.62 -6.70
N LYS A 200 -11.08 18.95 -7.22
CA LYS A 200 -10.95 19.35 -8.64
C LYS A 200 -11.17 18.18 -9.58
N GLY A 201 -10.69 16.99 -9.23
CA GLY A 201 -10.81 15.79 -10.04
C GLY A 201 -12.24 15.27 -10.17
N GLU A 202 -13.12 15.50 -9.19
CA GLU A 202 -14.53 15.08 -9.24
C GLU A 202 -15.29 15.67 -10.42
N SER A 203 -14.92 16.89 -10.87
CA SER A 203 -15.52 17.55 -12.04
C SER A 203 -14.92 17.07 -13.38
N LEU A 204 -13.87 16.28 -13.37
CA LEU A 204 -13.15 15.82 -14.54
C LEU A 204 -13.53 14.38 -14.91
N ARG A 205 -13.35 14.05 -16.19
CA ARG A 205 -13.55 12.68 -16.68
C ARG A 205 -12.22 11.96 -16.79
N LEU A 206 -12.07 10.87 -16.07
CA LEU A 206 -10.94 9.96 -16.26
C LEU A 206 -11.01 9.33 -17.66
N LYS A 207 -9.97 9.55 -18.46
CA LYS A 207 -9.83 8.93 -19.78
C LYS A 207 -9.35 7.49 -19.62
N PRO A 208 -9.88 6.54 -20.40
CA PRO A 208 -9.41 5.17 -20.39
C PRO A 208 -7.91 5.08 -20.62
N SER A 209 -7.25 4.26 -19.81
CA SER A 209 -5.83 3.97 -19.99
C SER A 209 -5.61 2.98 -21.15
N THR A 210 -4.51 3.16 -21.89
CA THR A 210 -4.06 2.23 -22.93
C THR A 210 -3.05 1.19 -22.41
N THR A 211 -2.84 1.14 -21.07
CA THR A 211 -1.91 0.17 -20.47
C THR A 211 -2.37 -1.25 -20.67
N ASN A 212 -1.40 -2.14 -20.85
CA ASN A 212 -1.59 -3.57 -21.02
C ASN A 212 -0.65 -4.34 -20.08
N LEU A 213 -0.66 -5.68 -20.18
CA LEU A 213 0.14 -6.56 -19.33
C LEU A 213 1.64 -6.29 -19.37
N LYS A 214 2.17 -5.77 -20.47
CA LYS A 214 3.61 -5.48 -20.65
C LYS A 214 3.97 -4.06 -20.18
N SER A 215 3.00 -3.19 -19.98
CA SER A 215 3.23 -1.84 -19.46
C SER A 215 3.83 -1.90 -18.05
N ILE A 216 4.69 -0.96 -17.72
CA ILE A 216 5.27 -0.82 -16.38
C ILE A 216 4.16 -0.32 -15.44
N ALA A 217 3.98 -1.00 -14.32
CA ALA A 217 3.05 -0.59 -13.27
C ALA A 217 3.75 0.07 -12.09
N PHE A 218 4.91 -0.49 -11.70
CA PHE A 218 5.67 -0.01 -10.55
C PHE A 218 7.17 0.06 -10.85
N LEU A 219 7.83 1.07 -10.28
CA LEU A 219 9.26 1.05 -9.98
C LEU A 219 9.39 0.80 -8.48
N GLN A 220 9.82 -0.42 -8.13
CA GLN A 220 9.91 -0.86 -6.75
C GLN A 220 11.37 -0.84 -6.29
N TYR A 221 11.71 0.13 -5.44
CA TYR A 221 13.08 0.28 -4.96
C TYR A 221 13.38 -0.70 -3.82
N THR A 222 14.56 -1.30 -3.91
CA THR A 222 15.08 -2.24 -2.90
C THR A 222 16.24 -1.61 -2.14
N GLY A 223 16.30 -1.82 -0.84
CA GLY A 223 17.49 -1.49 -0.05
C GLY A 223 18.59 -2.47 -0.42
N GLY A 224 19.49 -2.07 -1.32
CA GLY A 224 20.64 -2.90 -1.70
C GLY A 224 21.56 -3.14 -0.50
N THR A 225 22.00 -4.38 -0.32
CA THR A 225 22.96 -4.77 0.75
C THR A 225 24.36 -4.18 0.52
N THR A 226 24.64 -3.63 -0.65
CA THR A 226 26.00 -3.28 -1.11
C THR A 226 26.12 -1.90 -1.79
N GLY A 227 25.08 -1.03 -1.75
CA GLY A 227 25.15 0.25 -2.44
C GLY A 227 23.84 1.03 -2.51
N LEU A 228 23.73 1.91 -3.49
CA LEU A 228 22.53 2.69 -3.75
C LEU A 228 21.34 1.77 -4.11
N SER A 229 20.15 2.12 -3.62
CA SER A 229 18.93 1.38 -3.95
C SER A 229 18.67 1.40 -5.46
N LYS A 230 18.17 0.28 -5.98
CA LYS A 230 17.83 0.09 -7.40
C LYS A 230 16.33 -0.12 -7.55
N GLY A 231 15.75 0.42 -8.61
CA GLY A 231 14.34 0.26 -8.92
C GLY A 231 14.08 -1.00 -9.77
N ALA A 232 13.45 -2.03 -9.19
CA ALA A 232 12.94 -3.14 -9.96
C ALA A 232 11.76 -2.68 -10.82
N ILE A 233 11.79 -3.00 -12.10
CA ILE A 233 10.74 -2.68 -13.06
C ILE A 233 9.70 -3.79 -13.00
N LEU A 234 8.49 -3.47 -12.48
CA LEU A 234 7.40 -4.42 -12.37
C LEU A 234 6.27 -4.04 -13.34
N THR A 235 5.95 -4.95 -14.25
CA THR A 235 4.86 -4.79 -15.19
C THR A 235 3.50 -5.11 -14.54
N HIS A 236 2.40 -4.71 -15.20
CA HIS A 236 1.06 -5.13 -14.79
C HIS A 236 0.96 -6.66 -14.66
N ARG A 237 1.58 -7.40 -15.59
CA ARG A 237 1.59 -8.87 -15.59
C ARG A 237 2.32 -9.46 -14.38
N ASN A 238 3.46 -8.88 -13.98
CA ASN A 238 4.21 -9.35 -12.80
C ASN A 238 3.36 -9.26 -11.53
N ILE A 239 2.70 -8.13 -11.32
CA ILE A 239 1.87 -7.92 -10.13
C ILE A 239 0.63 -8.82 -10.17
N ILE A 240 -0.04 -8.96 -11.31
CA ILE A 240 -1.18 -9.88 -11.46
C ILE A 240 -0.75 -11.31 -11.17
N ALA A 241 0.39 -11.76 -11.69
CA ALA A 241 0.93 -13.08 -11.40
C ALA A 241 1.15 -13.29 -9.89
N ALA A 242 1.78 -12.32 -9.22
CA ALA A 242 2.01 -12.39 -7.78
C ALA A 242 0.71 -12.45 -6.96
N ILE A 243 -0.32 -11.68 -7.37
CA ILE A 243 -1.65 -11.71 -6.74
C ILE A 243 -2.28 -13.09 -6.89
N LEU A 244 -2.29 -13.66 -8.11
CA LEU A 244 -2.90 -14.95 -8.38
C LEU A 244 -2.16 -16.12 -7.73
N GLN A 245 -0.84 -16.05 -7.64
CA GLN A 245 -0.04 -17.01 -6.89
C GLN A 245 -0.39 -16.96 -5.40
N ALA A 246 -0.41 -15.76 -4.80
CA ALA A 246 -0.79 -15.60 -3.40
C ALA A 246 -2.23 -16.07 -3.15
N GLU A 247 -3.19 -15.73 -4.01
CA GLU A 247 -4.57 -16.22 -3.93
C GLU A 247 -4.62 -17.75 -3.88
N ASN A 248 -3.91 -18.40 -4.81
CA ASN A 248 -3.88 -19.85 -4.91
C ASN A 248 -3.31 -20.52 -3.64
N TRP A 249 -2.24 -19.96 -3.08
CA TRP A 249 -1.61 -20.46 -1.86
C TRP A 249 -2.42 -20.21 -0.58
N PHE A 250 -3.17 -19.10 -0.52
CA PHE A 250 -4.00 -18.81 0.66
C PHE A 250 -5.36 -19.50 0.64
N THR A 251 -5.86 -19.91 -0.53
CA THR A 251 -7.19 -20.54 -0.67
C THR A 251 -7.43 -21.68 0.31
N PRO A 252 -6.53 -22.68 0.50
CA PRO A 252 -6.78 -23.76 1.46
C PRO A 252 -6.86 -23.26 2.92
N ALA A 253 -6.04 -22.30 3.32
CA ALA A 253 -6.06 -21.75 4.68
C ALA A 253 -7.31 -20.92 4.95
N LEU A 254 -7.88 -20.31 3.91
CA LEU A 254 -9.07 -19.46 3.99
C LEU A 254 -10.38 -20.24 3.76
N ALA A 255 -10.31 -21.52 3.43
CA ALA A 255 -11.49 -22.36 3.15
C ALA A 255 -12.47 -22.47 4.33
N ARG A 256 -12.02 -22.17 5.55
CA ARG A 256 -12.89 -22.10 6.76
C ARG A 256 -13.70 -20.80 6.85
N ILE A 257 -13.39 -19.79 6.06
CA ILE A 257 -14.17 -18.55 5.99
C ILE A 257 -15.34 -18.79 5.05
N HIS A 258 -16.56 -18.70 5.54
CA HIS A 258 -17.78 -18.95 4.77
C HIS A 258 -17.89 -18.01 3.54
N ASP A 259 -17.58 -16.72 3.72
CA ASP A 259 -17.51 -15.72 2.65
C ASP A 259 -16.19 -14.97 2.76
N ILE A 260 -15.27 -15.21 1.82
CA ILE A 260 -13.96 -14.58 1.77
C ILE A 260 -14.04 -13.05 1.80
N LYS A 261 -15.12 -12.47 1.31
CA LYS A 261 -15.36 -11.03 1.30
C LYS A 261 -15.53 -10.45 2.71
N THR A 262 -15.77 -11.28 3.71
CA THR A 262 -15.82 -10.85 5.13
C THR A 262 -14.44 -10.85 5.78
N SER A 263 -13.42 -11.36 5.10
CA SER A 263 -12.09 -11.45 5.67
C SER A 263 -11.47 -10.06 5.89
N ASN A 264 -10.59 -9.99 6.88
CA ASN A 264 -9.88 -8.78 7.28
C ASN A 264 -8.37 -9.05 7.26
N THR A 265 -7.67 -8.32 6.41
CA THR A 265 -6.21 -8.31 6.35
C THR A 265 -5.67 -7.16 7.19
N VAL A 266 -4.71 -7.43 8.08
CA VAL A 266 -4.06 -6.39 8.88
C VAL A 266 -2.86 -5.84 8.12
N ALA A 267 -2.93 -4.58 7.67
CA ALA A 267 -1.82 -3.90 7.02
C ALA A 267 -0.88 -3.28 8.05
N ALA A 268 -0.06 -4.11 8.69
CA ALA A 268 1.01 -3.67 9.59
C ALA A 268 2.35 -3.47 8.86
N LEU A 269 2.59 -4.24 7.80
CA LEU A 269 3.74 -4.03 6.92
C LEU A 269 3.50 -2.82 6.01
N PRO A 270 4.56 -2.07 5.67
CA PRO A 270 4.43 -0.87 4.85
C PRO A 270 3.88 -1.17 3.45
N LEU A 271 2.81 -0.48 3.04
CA LEU A 271 2.20 -0.64 1.71
C LEU A 271 3.13 -0.23 0.56
N TYR A 272 4.13 0.60 0.82
CA TYR A 272 5.17 0.92 -0.17
C TYR A 272 6.13 -0.25 -0.45
N HIS A 273 6.08 -1.32 0.35
CA HIS A 273 6.86 -2.54 0.13
C HIS A 273 6.03 -3.57 -0.64
N ILE A 274 6.65 -4.26 -1.62
CA ILE A 274 5.96 -5.16 -2.54
C ILE A 274 5.16 -6.27 -1.84
N PHE A 275 5.64 -6.80 -0.74
CA PHE A 275 4.94 -7.84 0.03
C PHE A 275 3.56 -7.35 0.53
N ALA A 276 3.53 -6.22 1.23
CA ALA A 276 2.27 -5.65 1.72
C ALA A 276 1.39 -5.13 0.57
N LEU A 277 2.00 -4.60 -0.48
CA LEU A 277 1.32 -4.14 -1.69
C LEU A 277 0.57 -5.30 -2.37
N THR A 278 1.21 -6.45 -2.55
CA THR A 278 0.58 -7.65 -3.13
C THR A 278 -0.61 -8.10 -2.28
N LEU A 279 -0.49 -8.09 -0.96
CA LEU A 279 -1.60 -8.45 -0.06
C LEU A 279 -2.75 -7.42 -0.09
N CYS A 280 -2.43 -6.15 -0.29
CA CYS A 280 -3.44 -5.12 -0.51
C CYS A 280 -4.24 -5.38 -1.80
N PHE A 281 -3.56 -5.66 -2.91
CA PHE A 281 -4.23 -6.05 -4.16
C PHE A 281 -5.03 -7.33 -4.03
N LEU A 282 -4.51 -8.32 -3.31
CA LEU A 282 -5.21 -9.57 -3.05
C LEU A 282 -6.50 -9.33 -2.25
N THR A 283 -6.44 -8.48 -1.22
CA THR A 283 -7.61 -8.07 -0.45
C THR A 283 -8.65 -7.37 -1.33
N ILE A 284 -8.20 -6.48 -2.24
CA ILE A 284 -9.07 -5.82 -3.22
C ILE A 284 -9.72 -6.86 -4.13
N ARG A 285 -8.96 -7.81 -4.67
CA ARG A 285 -9.47 -8.84 -5.56
C ARG A 285 -10.54 -9.72 -4.91
N TRP A 286 -10.39 -10.05 -3.64
CA TRP A 286 -11.40 -10.80 -2.88
C TRP A 286 -12.65 -9.99 -2.55
N GLY A 287 -12.63 -8.67 -2.68
CA GLY A 287 -13.70 -7.80 -2.17
C GLY A 287 -13.77 -7.79 -0.64
N ALA A 288 -12.66 -8.12 0.02
CA ALA A 288 -12.47 -8.15 1.46
C ALA A 288 -12.06 -6.78 2.00
N HIS A 289 -11.80 -6.67 3.30
CA HIS A 289 -11.38 -5.39 3.88
C HIS A 289 -9.99 -5.45 4.53
N ILE A 290 -9.39 -4.28 4.72
CA ILE A 290 -8.06 -4.12 5.27
C ILE A 290 -8.08 -3.19 6.48
N THR A 291 -7.51 -3.63 7.60
CA THR A 291 -7.26 -2.77 8.76
C THR A 291 -5.89 -2.13 8.63
N MET A 292 -5.85 -0.82 8.42
CA MET A 292 -4.62 -0.07 8.22
C MET A 292 -4.00 0.33 9.55
N ILE A 293 -2.72 0.05 9.73
CA ILE A 293 -1.93 0.42 10.90
C ILE A 293 -0.90 1.49 10.46
N PRO A 294 -1.17 2.79 10.69
CA PRO A 294 -0.28 3.87 10.25
C PRO A 294 1.09 3.84 10.92
N ASN A 295 1.14 3.44 12.19
CA ASN A 295 2.38 3.30 12.95
C ASN A 295 2.43 1.93 13.67
N PRO A 296 2.96 0.88 13.05
CA PRO A 296 3.05 -0.44 13.67
C PRO A 296 4.08 -0.53 14.81
N ARG A 297 4.91 0.50 15.03
CA ARG A 297 5.88 0.56 16.13
C ARG A 297 5.22 0.94 17.46
N ASP A 298 4.05 1.56 17.43
CA ASP A 298 3.22 1.81 18.62
C ASP A 298 2.46 0.51 18.98
N ILE A 299 3.18 -0.42 19.61
CA ILE A 299 2.68 -1.76 19.93
C ILE A 299 1.41 -1.71 20.83
N PRO A 300 1.32 -0.87 21.89
CA PRO A 300 0.10 -0.79 22.68
C PRO A 300 -1.11 -0.42 21.84
N LYS A 301 -1.01 0.62 21.00
CA LYS A 301 -2.09 1.06 20.12
C LYS A 301 -2.43 0.01 19.06
N PHE A 302 -1.42 -0.67 18.54
CA PHE A 302 -1.65 -1.75 17.58
C PHE A 302 -2.43 -2.91 18.21
N VAL A 303 -2.05 -3.35 19.42
CA VAL A 303 -2.78 -4.37 20.16
C VAL A 303 -4.24 -3.94 20.44
N ASP A 304 -4.46 -2.68 20.80
CA ASP A 304 -5.82 -2.14 20.98
C ASP A 304 -6.66 -2.19 19.69
N ILE A 305 -6.05 -1.94 18.53
CA ILE A 305 -6.75 -2.06 17.24
C ILE A 305 -7.14 -3.53 16.98
N LEU A 306 -6.22 -4.47 17.21
CA LEU A 306 -6.48 -5.90 17.03
C LEU A 306 -7.59 -6.44 17.94
N LYS A 307 -7.70 -5.92 19.19
CA LYS A 307 -8.77 -6.31 20.12
C LYS A 307 -10.17 -5.90 19.67
N ARG A 308 -10.27 -4.83 18.89
CA ARG A 308 -11.56 -4.24 18.53
C ARG A 308 -12.23 -4.92 17.33
N ARG A 309 -11.48 -5.71 16.54
CA ARG A 309 -12.00 -6.27 15.29
C ARG A 309 -11.45 -7.67 15.04
N PRO A 310 -12.31 -8.59 14.62
CA PRO A 310 -11.85 -9.86 14.08
C PRO A 310 -10.90 -9.63 12.92
N PHE A 311 -9.85 -10.41 12.83
CA PHE A 311 -8.92 -10.39 11.70
C PHE A 311 -8.55 -11.82 11.32
N HIS A 312 -8.24 -12.00 10.03
CA HIS A 312 -8.07 -13.31 9.42
C HIS A 312 -6.62 -13.51 8.92
N LEU A 313 -5.99 -12.43 8.44
CA LEU A 313 -4.62 -12.44 7.92
C LEU A 313 -3.78 -11.40 8.63
N LEU A 314 -2.65 -11.84 9.21
CA LEU A 314 -1.65 -10.95 9.82
C LEU A 314 -0.27 -11.22 9.21
N PRO A 315 0.10 -10.48 8.16
CA PRO A 315 1.46 -10.48 7.64
C PRO A 315 2.36 -9.59 8.51
N ALA A 316 3.53 -10.10 8.89
CA ALA A 316 4.48 -9.31 9.66
C ALA A 316 5.92 -9.80 9.45
N VAL A 317 6.89 -9.04 9.93
CA VAL A 317 8.29 -9.47 10.07
C VAL A 317 8.52 -10.08 11.45
N ASN A 318 9.55 -10.91 11.59
CA ASN A 318 9.87 -11.58 12.86
C ASN A 318 9.96 -10.63 14.07
N THR A 319 10.54 -9.44 13.88
CA THR A 319 10.67 -8.44 14.94
C THR A 319 9.31 -7.91 15.41
N LEU A 320 8.35 -7.74 14.49
CA LEU A 320 7.00 -7.28 14.84
C LEU A 320 6.21 -8.38 15.57
N PHE A 321 6.30 -9.64 15.16
CA PHE A 321 5.72 -10.75 15.89
C PHE A 321 6.26 -10.82 17.32
N ASN A 322 7.57 -10.71 17.50
CA ASN A 322 8.18 -10.67 18.82
C ASN A 322 7.69 -9.49 19.68
N ALA A 323 7.58 -8.30 19.10
CA ALA A 323 7.09 -7.13 19.83
C ALA A 323 5.65 -7.30 20.29
N LEU A 324 4.78 -7.90 19.46
CA LEU A 324 3.40 -8.23 19.83
C LEU A 324 3.36 -9.27 20.97
N LEU A 325 4.15 -10.34 20.87
CA LEU A 325 4.23 -11.39 21.89
C LEU A 325 4.71 -10.89 23.26
N GLN A 326 5.55 -9.85 23.28
CA GLN A 326 6.05 -9.23 24.51
C GLN A 326 5.01 -8.30 25.17
N ASN A 327 3.96 -7.88 24.45
CA ASN A 327 2.93 -7.05 25.03
C ASN A 327 1.99 -7.90 25.91
N PRO A 328 1.85 -7.59 27.22
CA PRO A 328 1.02 -8.39 28.12
C PRO A 328 -0.44 -8.52 27.70
N GLN A 329 -0.96 -7.48 27.03
CA GLN A 329 -2.35 -7.44 26.59
C GLN A 329 -2.59 -8.22 25.29
N PHE A 330 -1.55 -8.61 24.57
CA PHE A 330 -1.67 -9.37 23.32
C PHE A 330 -2.41 -10.70 23.55
N LYS A 331 -2.14 -11.38 24.66
CA LYS A 331 -2.79 -12.66 25.03
C LYS A 331 -4.31 -12.58 25.23
N SER A 332 -4.86 -11.37 25.40
CA SER A 332 -6.30 -11.16 25.59
C SER A 332 -7.04 -10.89 24.27
N ILE A 333 -6.37 -10.97 23.15
CA ILE A 333 -7.00 -10.88 21.82
C ILE A 333 -7.71 -12.19 21.52
N ASP A 334 -8.88 -12.08 20.89
CA ASP A 334 -9.57 -13.23 20.31
C ASP A 334 -8.96 -13.58 18.94
N PHE A 335 -8.28 -14.72 18.87
CA PHE A 335 -7.65 -15.23 17.67
C PHE A 335 -8.50 -16.25 16.91
N SER A 336 -9.76 -16.50 17.30
CA SER A 336 -10.62 -17.52 16.70
C SER A 336 -10.83 -17.38 15.21
N ASN A 337 -10.79 -16.15 14.70
CA ASN A 337 -10.94 -15.83 13.27
C ASN A 337 -9.61 -15.84 12.50
N MET A 338 -8.47 -15.92 13.17
CA MET A 338 -7.17 -15.83 12.50
C MET A 338 -6.89 -17.09 11.70
N CYS A 339 -6.74 -16.95 10.37
CA CYS A 339 -6.49 -18.03 9.43
C CYS A 339 -5.03 -18.15 9.05
N VAL A 340 -4.37 -17.01 8.87
CA VAL A 340 -3.01 -16.93 8.33
C VAL A 340 -2.18 -15.96 9.16
N SER A 341 -1.08 -16.45 9.70
CA SER A 341 0.03 -15.65 10.24
C SER A 341 1.22 -15.82 9.31
N GLN A 342 1.56 -14.79 8.53
CA GLN A 342 2.61 -14.89 7.53
C GLN A 342 3.83 -14.07 7.91
N ALA A 343 4.95 -14.75 8.15
CA ALA A 343 6.26 -14.12 8.28
C ALA A 343 6.90 -13.94 6.89
N GLY A 344 7.49 -12.79 6.64
CA GLY A 344 8.17 -12.51 5.37
C GLY A 344 9.20 -11.39 5.50
N GLY A 345 9.97 -11.16 4.43
CA GLY A 345 11.05 -10.17 4.40
C GLY A 345 12.33 -10.60 5.14
N MET A 346 12.22 -11.52 6.07
CA MET A 346 13.33 -12.20 6.77
C MET A 346 12.83 -13.50 7.38
N ALA A 347 13.73 -14.44 7.64
CA ALA A 347 13.39 -15.70 8.30
C ALA A 347 12.78 -15.46 9.70
N ALA A 348 11.75 -16.22 10.03
CA ALA A 348 11.21 -16.24 11.37
C ALA A 348 12.06 -17.15 12.28
N SER A 349 12.30 -16.75 13.53
CA SER A 349 12.97 -17.63 14.47
C SER A 349 12.01 -18.74 14.93
N ILE A 350 12.54 -19.95 15.09
CA ILE A 350 11.77 -21.11 15.59
C ILE A 350 11.15 -20.79 16.96
N GLY A 351 11.87 -20.05 17.82
CA GLY A 351 11.36 -19.63 19.13
C GLY A 351 10.14 -18.71 19.01
N THR A 352 10.19 -17.72 18.10
CA THR A 352 9.05 -16.83 17.82
C THR A 352 7.87 -17.61 17.27
N ALA A 353 8.09 -18.50 16.29
CA ALA A 353 7.02 -19.27 15.66
C ALA A 353 6.31 -20.18 16.69
N LYS A 354 7.05 -20.92 17.52
CA LYS A 354 6.46 -21.76 18.58
C LYS A 354 5.72 -20.97 19.63
N HIS A 355 6.26 -19.81 20.04
CA HIS A 355 5.59 -18.95 21.02
C HIS A 355 4.31 -18.31 20.44
N TRP A 356 4.35 -17.93 19.18
CA TRP A 356 3.18 -17.42 18.44
C TRP A 356 2.06 -18.46 18.39
N GLU A 357 2.38 -19.67 17.93
CA GLU A 357 1.41 -20.76 17.84
C GLU A 357 0.79 -21.09 19.21
N LYS A 358 1.61 -21.13 20.27
CA LYS A 358 1.13 -21.38 21.64
C LYS A 358 0.12 -20.35 22.11
N ILE A 359 0.27 -19.06 21.74
CA ILE A 359 -0.62 -17.98 22.18
C ILE A 359 -1.84 -17.87 21.29
N THR A 360 -1.66 -17.97 19.98
CA THR A 360 -2.70 -17.65 19.00
C THR A 360 -3.44 -18.87 18.47
N GLY A 361 -2.89 -20.07 18.64
CA GLY A 361 -3.38 -21.30 18.02
C GLY A 361 -3.17 -21.36 16.50
N SER A 362 -2.50 -20.37 15.89
CA SER A 362 -2.24 -20.30 14.45
C SER A 362 -0.77 -20.57 14.15
N VAL A 363 -0.53 -21.50 13.23
CA VAL A 363 0.82 -21.78 12.72
C VAL A 363 1.32 -20.58 11.95
N MET A 364 2.58 -20.20 12.18
CA MET A 364 3.25 -19.17 11.39
C MET A 364 3.80 -19.79 10.11
N ILE A 365 3.32 -19.32 8.96
CA ILE A 365 3.87 -19.69 7.66
C ILE A 365 4.92 -18.68 7.22
N GLU A 366 5.93 -19.15 6.50
CA GLU A 366 6.95 -18.27 5.93
C GLU A 366 6.70 -18.02 4.46
N GLY A 367 6.72 -16.74 4.07
CA GLY A 367 6.69 -16.32 2.68
C GLY A 367 8.07 -15.89 2.23
N TRP A 368 8.57 -16.53 1.17
CA TRP A 368 9.80 -16.11 0.50
C TRP A 368 9.46 -15.32 -0.76
N GLY A 369 10.22 -14.27 -1.01
CA GLY A 369 10.11 -13.46 -2.21
C GLY A 369 11.13 -12.34 -2.23
N MET A 370 11.26 -11.73 -3.40
CA MET A 370 12.07 -10.52 -3.64
C MET A 370 11.23 -9.50 -4.37
N SER A 371 11.69 -8.25 -4.41
CA SER A 371 10.97 -7.21 -5.18
C SER A 371 10.96 -7.50 -6.68
N GLU A 372 11.94 -8.27 -7.16
CA GLU A 372 12.13 -8.63 -8.56
C GLU A 372 11.33 -9.88 -9.00
N THR A 373 10.70 -10.60 -8.08
CA THR A 373 10.03 -11.89 -8.37
C THR A 373 8.59 -11.94 -7.91
#